data_d42fca9de2b1bc74fbb30c69daf7f505
#
_entry.id   d42fca9de2b1bc74fbb30c69daf7f505
#
_cell.length_a   1.000
_cell.length_b   1.000
_cell.length_c   1.000
_cell.angle_alpha   90.00
_cell.angle_beta   90.00
_cell.angle_gamma   90.00
#
_symmetry.space_group_name_H-M   'P 1'
#
loop_
_entity.id
_entity.type
_entity.pdbx_description
1 polymer ?
#
loop_
_entity_poly.entity_id
_entity_poly.type
_entity_poly.pdbx_seq_one_letter_code
_entity_poly.pdbx_strand_id
1 'polypeptide(L)'
;MRYYYGQLTKPLQGVYDTLLSGFRVYAPSIRIPDVEQGQLAEVYLRLKLDEPLLFYVTGYRCRWMPGAAHLELLPEYLFDKSKIRTHQQAVEARLSRLTRPLQGKPELEQELAIHDFILEQVRYDKLKKPYSHEILGPLTQGVGVCEGIAKTVKALCDRLGLWCIVALSEAAPERGIRYRHTWNVLRIGGQYYHLDATFDNSLQRGVKRYDYCNLDDSRCFRDHESLVFPIPACPDSRAFYYRNVSFTKPEELEKRLAQALRKKQPVFVFHWRGGGLNRQILSELLALAGTLAQARGKQASCSVNVPQAVIQLQFSDAPEPDITIQQANEGEAAPETQTVSE
;
A
#
# COMPACT_ATOMS: atom_id res chain seq x y z
N MET A 1 13.70 -10.07 -4.49
CA MET A 1 13.58 -10.35 -5.94
C MET A 1 13.62 -9.02 -6.71
N ARG A 2 14.32 -8.98 -7.87
CA ARG A 2 14.49 -7.77 -8.70
C ARG A 2 13.60 -7.85 -9.95
N TYR A 3 12.35 -7.54 -9.79
CA TYR A 3 11.35 -7.65 -10.86
C TYR A 3 11.60 -6.62 -11.98
N TYR A 4 11.82 -5.38 -11.60
CA TYR A 4 11.99 -4.27 -12.53
C TYR A 4 13.35 -4.28 -13.24
N TYR A 5 14.37 -4.83 -12.59
CA TYR A 5 15.67 -5.12 -13.23
C TYR A 5 15.51 -6.00 -14.47
N GLY A 6 14.68 -7.04 -14.37
CA GLY A 6 14.42 -7.96 -15.48
C GLY A 6 13.74 -7.33 -16.71
N GLN A 7 13.13 -6.16 -16.55
CA GLN A 7 12.47 -5.43 -17.63
C GLN A 7 13.41 -4.44 -18.36
N LEU A 8 14.61 -4.21 -17.83
CA LEU A 8 15.60 -3.33 -18.42
C LEU A 8 16.36 -4.01 -19.56
N THR A 9 16.79 -3.21 -20.55
CA THR A 9 17.75 -3.67 -21.56
C THR A 9 19.12 -3.99 -20.93
N LYS A 10 19.93 -4.83 -21.56
CA LYS A 10 21.24 -5.22 -21.03
C LYS A 10 22.16 -4.03 -20.68
N PRO A 11 22.28 -2.97 -21.50
CA PRO A 11 23.05 -1.80 -21.11
C PRO A 11 22.53 -1.14 -19.83
N LEU A 12 21.19 -0.96 -19.70
CA LEU A 12 20.58 -0.34 -18.52
C LEU A 12 20.65 -1.24 -17.28
N GLN A 13 20.67 -2.58 -17.44
CA GLN A 13 20.99 -3.51 -16.34
C GLN A 13 22.39 -3.26 -15.81
N GLY A 14 23.37 -3.01 -16.68
CA GLY A 14 24.74 -2.62 -16.28
C GLY A 14 24.78 -1.32 -15.47
N VAL A 15 24.01 -0.33 -15.88
CA VAL A 15 23.86 0.93 -15.09
C VAL A 15 23.23 0.65 -13.74
N TYR A 16 22.15 -0.12 -13.68
CA TYR A 16 21.48 -0.53 -12.44
C TYR A 16 22.45 -1.23 -11.47
N ASP A 17 23.22 -2.22 -11.94
CA ASP A 17 24.17 -2.96 -11.10
C ASP A 17 25.31 -2.07 -10.60
N THR A 18 25.78 -1.14 -11.43
CA THR A 18 26.79 -0.15 -11.05
C THR A 18 26.28 0.79 -9.95
N LEU A 19 25.06 1.33 -10.12
CA LEU A 19 24.43 2.17 -9.12
C LEU A 19 24.21 1.42 -7.80
N LEU A 20 23.65 0.20 -7.88
CA LEU A 20 23.41 -0.62 -6.70
C LEU A 20 24.69 -0.91 -5.92
N SER A 21 25.76 -1.26 -6.63
CA SER A 21 27.06 -1.52 -6.02
C SER A 21 27.64 -0.29 -5.35
N GLY A 22 27.57 0.87 -6.02
CA GLY A 22 28.03 2.15 -5.46
C GLY A 22 27.23 2.59 -4.24
N PHE A 23 25.91 2.47 -4.27
CA PHE A 23 25.05 2.79 -3.12
C PHE A 23 25.34 1.89 -1.91
N ARG A 24 25.57 0.60 -2.12
CA ARG A 24 25.88 -0.36 -1.03
C ARG A 24 27.18 -0.07 -0.29
N VAL A 25 28.15 0.53 -0.98
CA VAL A 25 29.42 0.94 -0.35
C VAL A 25 29.46 2.40 0.11
N TYR A 26 28.32 3.11 -0.05
CA TYR A 26 28.18 4.55 0.28
C TYR A 26 29.17 5.40 -0.52
N ALA A 27 29.35 5.09 -1.80
CA ALA A 27 30.25 5.82 -2.67
C ALA A 27 29.88 7.31 -2.73
N PRO A 28 30.83 8.25 -2.60
CA PRO A 28 30.56 9.69 -2.73
C PRO A 28 30.26 10.08 -4.19
N SER A 29 30.76 9.31 -5.13
CA SER A 29 30.45 9.40 -6.57
C SER A 29 30.48 8.03 -7.22
N ILE A 30 29.69 7.86 -8.28
CA ILE A 30 29.56 6.62 -9.04
C ILE A 30 29.72 6.98 -10.53
N ARG A 31 30.74 6.37 -11.17
CA ARG A 31 30.94 6.54 -12.61
C ARG A 31 30.06 5.55 -13.36
N ILE A 32 29.21 6.04 -14.25
CA ILE A 32 28.36 5.23 -15.13
C ILE A 32 28.57 5.61 -16.59
N PRO A 33 28.27 4.73 -17.56
CA PRO A 33 28.26 5.09 -18.98
C PRO A 33 27.39 6.32 -19.22
N ASP A 34 27.67 7.08 -20.26
CA ASP A 34 26.81 8.17 -20.70
C ASP A 34 25.47 7.59 -21.17
N VAL A 35 24.39 7.98 -20.51
CA VAL A 35 23.01 7.55 -20.78
C VAL A 35 22.09 8.75 -20.74
N GLU A 36 21.01 8.71 -21.50
CA GLU A 36 20.01 9.77 -21.47
C GLU A 36 19.43 9.98 -20.07
N GLN A 37 19.16 11.25 -19.73
CA GLN A 37 18.63 11.61 -18.41
C GLN A 37 17.35 10.87 -18.07
N GLY A 38 16.44 10.68 -19.04
CA GLY A 38 15.20 9.92 -18.85
C GLY A 38 15.46 8.45 -18.54
N GLN A 39 16.40 7.81 -19.21
CA GLN A 39 16.80 6.43 -18.96
C GLN A 39 17.43 6.27 -17.58
N LEU A 40 18.28 7.22 -17.16
CA LEU A 40 18.87 7.19 -15.84
C LEU A 40 17.82 7.32 -14.74
N ALA A 41 16.87 8.25 -14.90
CA ALA A 41 15.77 8.43 -13.97
C ALA A 41 14.90 7.17 -13.87
N GLU A 42 14.62 6.51 -15.00
CA GLU A 42 13.90 5.24 -15.03
C GLU A 42 14.66 4.13 -14.30
N VAL A 43 15.96 3.95 -14.58
CA VAL A 43 16.79 2.96 -13.90
C VAL A 43 16.82 3.19 -12.39
N TYR A 44 17.01 4.45 -11.96
CA TYR A 44 17.01 4.80 -10.55
C TYR A 44 15.66 4.48 -9.87
N LEU A 45 14.54 4.85 -10.53
CA LEU A 45 13.21 4.57 -10.01
C LEU A 45 12.97 3.05 -9.86
N ARG A 46 13.27 2.25 -10.89
CA ARG A 46 13.18 0.80 -10.87
C ARG A 46 14.03 0.18 -9.76
N LEU A 47 15.25 0.70 -9.58
CA LEU A 47 16.14 0.26 -8.51
C LEU A 47 15.54 0.54 -7.12
N LYS A 48 14.94 1.70 -6.92
CA LYS A 48 14.30 2.06 -5.64
C LYS A 48 13.06 1.21 -5.35
N LEU A 49 12.32 0.77 -6.38
CA LEU A 49 11.18 -0.15 -6.21
C LEU A 49 11.63 -1.58 -5.92
N ASP A 50 12.74 -2.03 -6.50
CA ASP A 50 13.27 -3.38 -6.30
C ASP A 50 14.04 -3.56 -4.98
N GLU A 51 14.76 -2.52 -4.50
CA GLU A 51 15.74 -2.59 -3.42
C GLU A 51 15.34 -1.71 -2.21
N PRO A 52 14.30 -2.07 -1.46
CA PRO A 52 13.80 -1.27 -0.34
C PRO A 52 14.82 -1.06 0.78
N LEU A 53 15.85 -1.94 0.88
CA LEU A 53 16.93 -1.80 1.85
C LEU A 53 17.89 -0.62 1.56
N LEU A 54 17.79 0.01 0.37
CA LEU A 54 18.49 1.25 0.05
C LEU A 54 17.74 2.49 0.56
N PHE A 55 17.09 2.38 1.70
CA PHE A 55 16.28 3.44 2.33
C PHE A 55 17.05 4.73 2.61
N TYR A 56 18.35 4.67 2.62
CA TYR A 56 19.23 5.81 2.91
C TYR A 56 19.63 6.61 1.66
N VAL A 57 19.28 6.15 0.45
CA VAL A 57 19.51 6.88 -0.81
C VAL A 57 18.24 7.64 -1.17
N THR A 58 18.28 8.96 -1.13
CA THR A 58 17.10 9.83 -1.33
C THR A 58 17.05 10.49 -2.70
N GLY A 59 18.21 10.55 -3.38
CA GLY A 59 18.31 11.16 -4.69
C GLY A 59 19.71 11.07 -5.25
N TYR A 60 19.92 11.79 -6.32
CA TYR A 60 21.24 11.95 -6.92
C TYR A 60 21.33 13.26 -7.71
N ARG A 61 22.55 13.75 -7.89
CA ARG A 61 22.90 14.77 -8.89
C ARG A 61 23.85 14.16 -9.91
N CYS A 62 23.84 14.67 -11.12
CA CYS A 62 24.78 14.27 -12.17
C CYS A 62 25.79 15.39 -12.45
N ARG A 63 27.05 14.99 -12.63
CA ARG A 63 28.09 15.82 -13.17
C ARG A 63 28.44 15.27 -14.56
N TRP A 64 28.19 16.07 -15.57
CA TRP A 64 28.54 15.74 -16.95
C TRP A 64 29.73 16.59 -17.38
N MET A 65 30.65 15.99 -18.13
CA MET A 65 31.79 16.68 -18.71
C MET A 65 31.74 16.54 -20.24
N PRO A 66 31.78 17.66 -21.01
CA PRO A 66 31.76 17.61 -22.47
C PRO A 66 32.83 16.71 -23.02
N GLY A 67 32.46 15.79 -23.94
CA GLY A 67 33.39 14.83 -24.57
C GLY A 67 33.76 13.61 -23.71
N ALA A 68 33.25 13.46 -22.49
CA ALA A 68 33.45 12.25 -21.69
C ALA A 68 32.47 11.14 -22.10
N ALA A 69 32.96 9.92 -22.22
CA ALA A 69 32.14 8.74 -22.51
C ALA A 69 31.38 8.20 -21.27
N HIS A 70 31.36 8.97 -20.18
CA HIS A 70 30.72 8.61 -18.93
C HIS A 70 30.26 9.87 -18.20
N LEU A 71 29.29 9.70 -17.33
CA LEU A 71 28.86 10.70 -16.36
C LEU A 71 29.17 10.25 -14.94
N GLU A 72 29.30 11.20 -14.06
CA GLU A 72 29.51 11.00 -12.62
C GLU A 72 28.21 11.27 -11.87
N LEU A 73 27.66 10.23 -11.24
CA LEU A 73 26.49 10.36 -10.39
C LEU A 73 26.95 10.58 -8.95
N LEU A 74 26.40 11.62 -8.32
CA LEU A 74 26.67 12.03 -6.94
C LEU A 74 25.44 11.65 -6.10
N PRO A 75 25.49 10.54 -5.33
CA PRO A 75 24.36 10.12 -4.50
C PRO A 75 24.03 11.14 -3.41
N GLU A 76 22.75 11.27 -3.12
CA GLU A 76 22.24 12.00 -1.95
C GLU A 76 21.84 11.00 -0.88
N TYR A 77 22.54 11.04 0.25
CA TYR A 77 22.29 10.15 1.36
C TYR A 77 21.53 10.87 2.48
N LEU A 78 20.51 10.21 3.05
CA LEU A 78 19.68 10.75 4.12
C LEU A 78 20.48 11.04 5.42
N PHE A 79 21.58 10.31 5.62
CA PHE A 79 22.44 10.41 6.79
C PHE A 79 23.91 10.21 6.41
N ASP A 80 24.81 10.54 7.33
CA ASP A 80 26.20 10.12 7.24
C ASP A 80 26.36 8.59 7.34
N LYS A 81 27.51 8.08 6.91
CA LYS A 81 27.78 6.65 6.82
C LYS A 81 27.64 5.91 8.16
N SER A 82 28.01 6.53 9.29
CA SER A 82 27.93 5.89 10.60
C SER A 82 26.47 5.73 11.02
N LYS A 83 25.67 6.75 10.81
CA LYS A 83 24.24 6.78 11.12
C LYS A 83 23.44 5.85 10.22
N ILE A 84 23.83 5.74 8.92
CA ILE A 84 23.23 4.74 8.01
C ILE A 84 23.41 3.33 8.58
N ARG A 85 24.62 2.96 9.02
CA ARG A 85 24.90 1.65 9.59
C ARG A 85 24.08 1.35 10.84
N THR A 86 23.92 2.33 11.72
CA THR A 86 23.07 2.21 12.91
C THR A 86 21.61 1.95 12.52
N HIS A 87 21.09 2.71 11.56
CA HIS A 87 19.72 2.50 11.06
C HIS A 87 19.55 1.15 10.34
N GLN A 88 20.55 0.70 9.58
CA GLN A 88 20.52 -0.62 8.94
C GLN A 88 20.44 -1.75 9.98
N GLN A 89 21.19 -1.67 11.07
CA GLN A 89 21.11 -2.63 12.18
C GLN A 89 19.71 -2.63 12.83
N ALA A 90 19.16 -1.44 13.08
CA ALA A 90 17.80 -1.32 13.66
C ALA A 90 16.72 -1.88 12.71
N VAL A 91 16.79 -1.57 11.41
CA VAL A 91 15.89 -2.11 10.38
C VAL A 91 16.01 -3.63 10.31
N GLU A 92 17.23 -4.17 10.26
CA GLU A 92 17.48 -5.61 10.21
C GLU A 92 16.93 -6.34 11.43
N ALA A 93 17.17 -5.82 12.62
CA ALA A 93 16.63 -6.36 13.86
C ALA A 93 15.09 -6.33 13.87
N ARG A 94 14.48 -5.27 13.35
CA ARG A 94 13.03 -5.14 13.26
C ARG A 94 12.43 -6.11 12.26
N LEU A 95 13.01 -6.21 11.05
CA LEU A 95 12.60 -7.18 10.03
C LEU A 95 12.67 -8.61 10.59
N SER A 96 13.80 -8.97 11.20
CA SER A 96 13.98 -10.31 11.79
C SER A 96 12.94 -10.59 12.88
N ARG A 97 12.64 -9.64 13.76
CA ARG A 97 11.63 -9.79 14.82
C ARG A 97 10.23 -10.00 14.27
N LEU A 98 9.86 -9.29 13.19
CA LEU A 98 8.54 -9.40 12.58
C LEU A 98 8.38 -10.69 11.76
N THR A 99 9.44 -11.15 11.08
CA THR A 99 9.33 -12.29 10.16
C THR A 99 9.61 -13.64 10.81
N ARG A 100 10.42 -13.68 11.90
CA ARG A 100 10.75 -14.94 12.58
C ARG A 100 9.53 -15.80 12.99
N PRO A 101 8.45 -15.23 13.58
CA PRO A 101 7.27 -16.03 13.94
C PRO A 101 6.41 -16.45 12.75
N LEU A 102 6.70 -15.93 11.54
CA LEU A 102 5.94 -16.21 10.32
C LEU A 102 6.62 -17.24 9.42
N GLN A 103 7.88 -17.60 9.71
CA GLN A 103 8.62 -18.59 8.91
C GLN A 103 7.88 -19.94 8.91
N GLY A 104 7.75 -20.53 7.72
CA GLY A 104 7.08 -21.81 7.51
C GLY A 104 5.55 -21.78 7.58
N LYS A 105 4.93 -20.62 7.84
CA LYS A 105 3.48 -20.47 7.73
C LYS A 105 3.02 -20.41 6.27
N PRO A 106 1.72 -20.75 6.00
CA PRO A 106 1.14 -20.56 4.68
C PRO A 106 1.29 -19.13 4.17
N GLU A 107 1.48 -18.94 2.85
CA GLU A 107 1.70 -17.63 2.20
C GLU A 107 0.62 -16.62 2.58
N LEU A 108 -0.65 -17.02 2.59
CA LEU A 108 -1.78 -16.14 2.97
C LEU A 108 -1.72 -15.70 4.45
N GLU A 109 -1.28 -16.57 5.37
CA GLU A 109 -1.10 -16.18 6.78
C GLU A 109 0.06 -15.21 6.94
N GLN A 110 1.15 -15.41 6.19
CA GLN A 110 2.29 -14.50 6.20
C GLN A 110 1.90 -13.12 5.69
N GLU A 111 1.17 -13.06 4.57
CA GLU A 111 0.66 -11.82 3.97
C GLU A 111 -0.26 -11.07 4.94
N LEU A 112 -1.28 -11.75 5.49
CA LEU A 112 -2.21 -11.12 6.42
C LEU A 112 -1.52 -10.61 7.68
N ALA A 113 -0.50 -11.30 8.18
CA ALA A 113 0.28 -10.83 9.33
C ALA A 113 1.12 -9.59 8.99
N ILE A 114 1.66 -9.49 7.77
CA ILE A 114 2.36 -8.29 7.28
C ILE A 114 1.37 -7.14 7.14
N HIS A 115 0.20 -7.39 6.55
CA HIS A 115 -0.86 -6.40 6.41
C HIS A 115 -1.32 -5.88 7.78
N ASP A 116 -1.58 -6.78 8.72
CA ASP A 116 -1.95 -6.46 10.10
C ASP A 116 -0.90 -5.61 10.81
N PHE A 117 0.39 -5.90 10.60
CA PHE A 117 1.46 -5.05 11.14
C PHE A 117 1.34 -3.61 10.66
N ILE A 118 1.07 -3.40 9.36
CA ILE A 118 0.86 -2.04 8.82
C ILE A 118 -0.37 -1.39 9.47
N LEU A 119 -1.49 -2.10 9.53
CA LEU A 119 -2.73 -1.56 10.11
C LEU A 119 -2.62 -1.22 11.60
N GLU A 120 -1.86 -2.00 12.37
CA GLU A 120 -1.76 -1.85 13.82
C GLU A 120 -0.65 -0.90 14.28
N GLN A 121 0.47 -0.85 13.55
CA GLN A 121 1.68 -0.22 14.04
C GLN A 121 2.18 0.94 13.18
N VAL A 122 1.55 1.21 12.03
CA VAL A 122 1.96 2.31 11.14
C VAL A 122 0.81 3.30 11.00
N ARG A 123 1.11 4.58 11.19
CA ARG A 123 0.19 5.69 10.92
C ARG A 123 0.63 6.40 9.65
N TYR A 124 -0.34 6.90 8.87
CA TYR A 124 -0.02 7.70 7.69
C TYR A 124 0.64 9.02 8.09
N ASP A 125 1.81 9.34 7.50
CA ASP A 125 2.57 10.54 7.81
C ASP A 125 2.10 11.73 6.97
N LYS A 126 1.24 12.56 7.56
CA LYS A 126 0.75 13.80 6.93
C LYS A 126 1.84 14.84 6.70
N LEU A 127 2.94 14.79 7.48
CA LEU A 127 4.08 15.69 7.34
C LEU A 127 5.05 15.27 6.23
N LYS A 128 4.87 14.08 5.67
CA LYS A 128 5.65 13.54 4.55
C LYS A 128 7.17 13.66 4.76
N LYS A 129 7.65 13.32 5.97
CA LYS A 129 9.08 13.39 6.30
C LYS A 129 9.90 12.48 5.38
N PRO A 130 11.15 12.83 5.03
CA PRO A 130 11.94 12.04 4.09
C PRO A 130 12.05 10.56 4.43
N TYR A 131 12.18 10.20 5.71
CA TYR A 131 12.24 8.80 6.15
C TYR A 131 10.88 8.07 6.02
N SER A 132 9.77 8.78 5.92
CA SER A 132 8.42 8.18 5.76
C SER A 132 8.17 7.66 4.35
N HIS A 133 8.96 8.09 3.36
CA HIS A 133 8.98 7.54 1.99
C HIS A 133 9.78 6.23 1.90
N GLU A 134 10.46 5.86 2.97
CA GLU A 134 11.35 4.70 3.03
C GLU A 134 10.93 3.75 4.16
N ILE A 135 11.43 2.53 4.12
CA ILE A 135 11.12 1.49 5.11
C ILE A 135 11.50 1.89 6.55
N LEU A 136 12.39 2.87 6.70
CA LEU A 136 12.83 3.38 8.00
C LEU A 136 11.65 3.96 8.79
N GLY A 137 10.77 4.71 8.14
CA GLY A 137 9.60 5.30 8.79
C GLY A 137 8.67 4.24 9.38
N PRO A 138 8.07 3.34 8.59
CA PRO A 138 7.17 2.31 9.11
C PRO A 138 7.83 1.35 10.11
N LEU A 139 9.07 0.93 9.88
CA LEU A 139 9.73 -0.06 10.72
C LEU A 139 10.23 0.49 12.05
N THR A 140 10.67 1.75 12.12
CA THR A 140 11.33 2.30 13.32
C THR A 140 10.59 3.46 13.97
N GLN A 141 9.80 4.21 13.20
CA GLN A 141 9.08 5.40 13.70
C GLN A 141 7.55 5.18 13.76
N GLY A 142 7.06 4.07 13.21
CA GLY A 142 5.62 3.77 13.15
C GLY A 142 4.83 4.75 12.28
N VAL A 143 5.48 5.37 11.28
CA VAL A 143 4.83 6.31 10.34
C VAL A 143 5.33 6.06 8.92
N GLY A 144 4.46 6.24 7.92
CA GLY A 144 4.83 6.10 6.51
C GLY A 144 3.83 6.75 5.58
N VAL A 145 4.30 7.14 4.40
CA VAL A 145 3.43 7.43 3.26
C VAL A 145 3.28 6.16 2.41
N CYS A 146 2.45 6.19 1.37
CA CYS A 146 2.18 5.02 0.52
C CYS A 146 3.47 4.31 0.07
N GLU A 147 4.48 5.08 -0.37
CA GLU A 147 5.75 4.53 -0.84
C GLU A 147 6.51 3.78 0.27
N GLY A 148 6.65 4.37 1.45
CA GLY A 148 7.33 3.73 2.58
C GLY A 148 6.58 2.50 3.10
N ILE A 149 5.25 2.53 3.08
CA ILE A 149 4.39 1.39 3.44
C ILE A 149 4.57 0.25 2.43
N ALA A 150 4.43 0.53 1.13
CA ALA A 150 4.57 -0.49 0.09
C ALA A 150 5.97 -1.11 0.04
N LYS A 151 7.03 -0.29 0.19
CA LYS A 151 8.42 -0.77 0.32
C LYS A 151 8.61 -1.64 1.57
N THR A 152 7.93 -1.33 2.67
CA THR A 152 8.00 -2.11 3.92
C THR A 152 7.33 -3.47 3.76
N VAL A 153 6.15 -3.52 3.15
CA VAL A 153 5.50 -4.80 2.79
C VAL A 153 6.43 -5.64 1.93
N LYS A 154 7.03 -5.05 0.87
CA LYS A 154 8.00 -5.76 0.02
C LYS A 154 9.21 -6.28 0.82
N ALA A 155 9.81 -5.48 1.70
CA ALA A 155 10.97 -5.89 2.49
C ALA A 155 10.65 -7.08 3.42
N LEU A 156 9.46 -7.09 4.03
CA LEU A 156 8.98 -8.21 4.86
C LEU A 156 8.71 -9.46 4.01
N CYS A 157 8.07 -9.30 2.85
CA CYS A 157 7.85 -10.39 1.88
C CYS A 157 9.16 -11.00 1.39
N ASP A 158 10.12 -10.15 0.98
CA ASP A 158 11.44 -10.62 0.51
C ASP A 158 12.15 -11.44 1.60
N ARG A 159 11.99 -11.05 2.87
CA ARG A 159 12.58 -11.77 4.01
C ARG A 159 11.95 -13.15 4.25
N LEU A 160 10.67 -13.30 3.92
CA LEU A 160 9.93 -14.57 4.03
C LEU A 160 10.02 -15.43 2.76
N GLY A 161 10.61 -14.91 1.69
CA GLY A 161 10.64 -15.57 0.39
C GLY A 161 9.32 -15.49 -0.39
N LEU A 162 8.40 -14.62 0.04
CA LEU A 162 7.18 -14.33 -0.70
C LEU A 162 7.49 -13.47 -1.93
N TRP A 163 6.86 -13.82 -3.05
CA TRP A 163 6.95 -12.98 -4.23
C TRP A 163 6.12 -11.70 -4.04
N CYS A 164 6.78 -10.56 -4.10
CA CYS A 164 6.15 -9.25 -3.92
C CYS A 164 6.88 -8.18 -4.72
N ILE A 165 6.14 -7.28 -5.33
CA ILE A 165 6.65 -6.06 -5.98
C ILE A 165 5.93 -4.83 -5.44
N VAL A 166 6.52 -3.65 -5.65
CA VAL A 166 5.89 -2.36 -5.42
C VAL A 166 5.33 -1.86 -6.74
N ALA A 167 4.02 -1.82 -6.89
CA ALA A 167 3.34 -1.18 -8.02
C ALA A 167 3.33 0.34 -7.86
N LEU A 168 3.39 1.07 -8.97
CA LEU A 168 3.41 2.52 -9.01
C LEU A 168 2.44 3.02 -10.07
N SER A 169 1.49 3.89 -9.69
CA SER A 169 0.58 4.53 -10.63
C SER A 169 1.15 5.84 -11.18
N GLU A 170 0.59 6.29 -12.29
CA GLU A 170 0.74 7.67 -12.72
C GLU A 170 -0.06 8.63 -11.82
N ALA A 171 0.31 9.90 -11.85
CA ALA A 171 -0.54 10.97 -11.38
C ALA A 171 -1.55 11.35 -12.47
N ALA A 172 -2.76 11.77 -12.08
CA ALA A 172 -3.82 12.22 -12.99
C ALA A 172 -4.36 13.59 -12.52
N PRO A 173 -3.58 14.69 -12.69
CA PRO A 173 -3.94 16.00 -12.17
C PRO A 173 -5.28 16.52 -12.69
N GLU A 174 -5.65 16.14 -13.91
CA GLU A 174 -6.96 16.46 -14.52
C GLU A 174 -8.15 15.82 -13.79
N ARG A 175 -7.89 14.75 -13.03
CA ARG A 175 -8.84 14.06 -12.15
C ARG A 175 -8.67 14.44 -10.68
N GLY A 176 -7.82 15.43 -10.37
CA GLY A 176 -7.51 15.86 -9.01
C GLY A 176 -6.45 15.00 -8.30
N ILE A 177 -5.90 14.00 -8.95
CA ILE A 177 -4.87 13.10 -8.40
C ILE A 177 -3.49 13.68 -8.69
N ARG A 178 -2.96 14.45 -7.75
CA ARG A 178 -1.73 15.23 -7.94
C ARG A 178 -0.45 14.41 -7.83
N TYR A 179 -0.50 13.24 -7.18
CA TYR A 179 0.67 12.43 -6.85
C TYR A 179 0.51 11.02 -7.36
N ARG A 180 1.63 10.39 -7.70
CA ARG A 180 1.71 8.96 -7.92
C ARG A 180 1.39 8.22 -6.64
N HIS A 181 0.69 7.10 -6.77
CA HIS A 181 0.40 6.21 -5.66
C HIS A 181 1.18 4.91 -5.77
N THR A 182 1.48 4.29 -4.62
CA THR A 182 2.22 3.02 -4.56
C THR A 182 1.49 2.02 -3.68
N TRP A 183 1.42 0.78 -4.17
CA TRP A 183 0.88 -0.38 -3.45
C TRP A 183 1.69 -1.63 -3.80
N ASN A 184 1.22 -2.81 -3.46
CA ASN A 184 1.94 -4.05 -3.74
C ASN A 184 1.15 -4.97 -4.67
N VAL A 185 1.89 -5.81 -5.42
CA VAL A 185 1.36 -7.03 -6.02
C VAL A 185 2.12 -8.19 -5.41
N LEU A 186 1.37 -9.17 -4.90
CA LEU A 186 1.89 -10.38 -4.29
C LEU A 186 1.47 -11.61 -5.07
N ARG A 187 2.22 -12.71 -4.93
CA ARG A 187 1.82 -14.02 -5.44
C ARG A 187 1.46 -14.92 -4.26
N ILE A 188 0.20 -15.35 -4.20
CA ILE A 188 -0.36 -16.21 -3.15
C ILE A 188 -0.98 -17.45 -3.82
N GLY A 189 -0.54 -18.64 -3.43
CA GLY A 189 -1.03 -19.89 -4.01
C GLY A 189 -0.83 -19.95 -5.54
N GLY A 190 0.25 -19.35 -6.05
CA GLY A 190 0.58 -19.32 -7.47
C GLY A 190 -0.15 -18.26 -8.30
N GLN A 191 -1.08 -17.48 -7.72
CA GLN A 191 -1.84 -16.40 -8.37
C GLN A 191 -1.40 -15.04 -7.87
N TYR A 192 -1.54 -13.99 -8.73
CA TYR A 192 -1.17 -12.63 -8.38
C TYR A 192 -2.38 -11.84 -7.90
N TYR A 193 -2.17 -10.98 -6.89
CA TYR A 193 -3.19 -10.14 -6.27
C TYR A 193 -2.61 -8.78 -5.91
N HIS A 194 -3.45 -7.74 -5.97
CA HIS A 194 -3.13 -6.43 -5.45
C HIS A 194 -3.37 -6.37 -3.94
N LEU A 195 -2.49 -5.69 -3.22
CA LEU A 195 -2.58 -5.38 -1.80
C LEU A 195 -2.26 -3.91 -1.59
N ASP A 196 -3.23 -3.10 -1.19
CA ASP A 196 -2.99 -1.72 -0.78
C ASP A 196 -3.23 -1.53 0.72
N ALA A 197 -2.18 -1.75 1.49
CA ALA A 197 -2.22 -1.55 2.93
C ALA A 197 -2.34 -0.06 3.33
N THR A 198 -2.06 0.88 2.43
CA THR A 198 -2.22 2.32 2.69
C THR A 198 -3.69 2.71 2.66
N PHE A 199 -4.43 2.28 1.66
CA PHE A 199 -5.86 2.53 1.57
C PHE A 199 -6.60 1.84 2.72
N ASP A 200 -6.31 0.58 3.01
CA ASP A 200 -6.90 -0.12 4.16
C ASP A 200 -6.58 0.58 5.49
N ASN A 201 -5.35 1.08 5.66
CA ASN A 201 -4.96 1.85 6.85
C ASN A 201 -5.80 3.13 7.01
N SER A 202 -6.10 3.83 5.91
CA SER A 202 -6.88 5.06 5.92
C SER A 202 -8.37 4.85 6.27
N LEU A 203 -8.89 3.65 5.98
CA LEU A 203 -10.29 3.30 6.22
C LEU A 203 -10.60 2.85 7.65
N GLN A 204 -9.57 2.64 8.50
CA GLN A 204 -9.76 2.14 9.85
C GLN A 204 -10.58 3.09 10.73
N ARG A 205 -11.63 2.58 11.35
CA ARG A 205 -12.47 3.24 12.35
C ARG A 205 -12.67 2.30 13.55
N GLY A 206 -11.60 2.12 14.32
CA GLY A 206 -11.59 1.21 15.46
C GLY A 206 -11.58 -0.29 15.11
N VAL A 207 -11.61 -0.64 13.82
CA VAL A 207 -11.53 -2.01 13.30
C VAL A 207 -10.61 -2.04 12.10
N LYS A 208 -9.85 -3.12 11.93
CA LYS A 208 -9.03 -3.34 10.74
C LYS A 208 -9.92 -3.46 9.50
N ARG A 209 -9.44 -2.91 8.39
CA ARG A 209 -10.07 -3.01 7.07
C ARG A 209 -9.17 -3.80 6.13
N TYR A 210 -9.80 -4.55 5.24
CA TYR A 210 -9.14 -5.41 4.25
C TYR A 210 -9.80 -5.26 2.88
N ASP A 211 -10.27 -4.06 2.59
CA ASP A 211 -11.03 -3.72 1.39
C ASP A 211 -10.15 -3.83 0.13
N TYR A 212 -8.85 -3.58 0.31
CA TYR A 212 -7.83 -3.61 -0.73
C TYR A 212 -6.84 -4.78 -0.54
N CYS A 213 -7.27 -5.82 0.17
CA CYS A 213 -6.49 -7.03 0.40
C CYS A 213 -6.89 -8.13 -0.59
N ASN A 214 -5.94 -8.53 -1.44
CA ASN A 214 -6.08 -9.56 -2.47
C ASN A 214 -7.12 -9.23 -3.54
N LEU A 215 -7.05 -8.01 -4.10
CA LEU A 215 -7.90 -7.61 -5.21
C LEU A 215 -7.39 -8.18 -6.55
N ASP A 216 -8.34 -8.48 -7.43
CA ASP A 216 -8.10 -8.65 -8.85
C ASP A 216 -7.98 -7.30 -9.58
N ASP A 217 -7.49 -7.31 -10.83
CA ASP A 217 -7.33 -6.10 -11.66
C ASP A 217 -8.66 -5.31 -11.77
N SER A 218 -9.78 -6.00 -11.97
CA SER A 218 -11.08 -5.36 -12.19
C SER A 218 -11.58 -4.57 -10.99
N ARG A 219 -11.16 -4.95 -9.78
CA ARG A 219 -11.45 -4.24 -8.55
C ARG A 219 -10.42 -3.16 -8.26
N CYS A 220 -9.14 -3.49 -8.36
CA CYS A 220 -8.06 -2.55 -8.09
C CYS A 220 -8.22 -1.27 -8.92
N PHE A 221 -8.41 -1.41 -10.23
CA PHE A 221 -8.50 -0.27 -11.15
C PHE A 221 -9.88 0.43 -11.18
N ARG A 222 -10.74 0.22 -10.18
CA ARG A 222 -11.92 1.08 -9.97
C ARG A 222 -11.53 2.45 -9.41
N ASP A 223 -10.46 2.51 -8.64
CA ASP A 223 -10.01 3.69 -7.91
C ASP A 223 -8.47 3.85 -7.85
N HIS A 224 -7.72 2.98 -8.52
CA HIS A 224 -6.30 3.15 -8.78
C HIS A 224 -6.06 3.61 -10.21
N GLU A 225 -5.07 4.48 -10.41
CA GLU A 225 -4.70 5.01 -11.70
C GLU A 225 -3.83 4.05 -12.51
N SER A 226 -3.63 4.37 -13.80
CA SER A 226 -2.78 3.62 -14.71
C SER A 226 -1.37 3.44 -14.17
N LEU A 227 -0.76 2.31 -14.48
CA LEU A 227 0.57 1.94 -14.01
C LEU A 227 1.68 2.62 -14.79
N VAL A 228 2.72 3.06 -14.09
CA VAL A 228 3.98 3.56 -14.68
C VAL A 228 4.76 2.44 -15.37
N PHE A 229 4.78 1.27 -14.75
CA PHE A 229 5.49 0.09 -15.29
C PHE A 229 4.55 -1.12 -15.37
N PRO A 230 4.74 -2.01 -16.37
CA PRO A 230 3.96 -3.23 -16.46
C PRO A 230 4.20 -4.13 -15.24
N ILE A 231 3.11 -4.77 -14.78
CA ILE A 231 3.10 -5.75 -13.69
C ILE A 231 2.44 -7.05 -14.19
N PRO A 232 2.55 -8.17 -13.47
CA PRO A 232 1.76 -9.36 -13.78
C PRO A 232 0.27 -9.08 -13.66
N ALA A 233 -0.54 -9.64 -14.58
CA ALA A 233 -1.99 -9.57 -14.48
C ALA A 233 -2.51 -10.29 -13.22
N CYS A 234 -3.52 -9.74 -12.59
CA CYS A 234 -4.16 -10.26 -11.39
C CYS A 234 -5.63 -10.64 -11.68
N PRO A 235 -5.89 -11.73 -12.43
CA PRO A 235 -7.25 -12.05 -12.85
C PRO A 235 -8.09 -12.79 -11.79
N ASP A 236 -7.44 -13.30 -10.73
CA ASP A 236 -8.05 -14.20 -9.75
C ASP A 236 -8.63 -13.42 -8.54
N SER A 237 -9.84 -13.76 -8.15
CA SER A 237 -10.53 -13.15 -7.01
C SER A 237 -10.70 -14.10 -5.81
N ARG A 238 -10.13 -15.31 -5.86
CA ARG A 238 -10.38 -16.35 -4.84
C ARG A 238 -9.79 -16.02 -3.48
N ALA A 239 -8.70 -15.25 -3.43
CA ALA A 239 -8.07 -14.84 -2.19
C ALA A 239 -8.63 -13.53 -1.62
N PHE A 240 -9.60 -12.87 -2.30
CA PHE A 240 -10.21 -11.65 -1.78
C PHE A 240 -10.72 -11.84 -0.35
N TYR A 241 -10.30 -10.96 0.56
CA TYR A 241 -10.53 -11.14 1.99
C TYR A 241 -12.01 -11.31 2.37
N TYR A 242 -12.90 -10.47 1.80
CA TYR A 242 -14.33 -10.54 2.11
C TYR A 242 -15.12 -11.53 1.26
N ARG A 243 -14.47 -12.44 0.55
CA ARG A 243 -15.16 -13.42 -0.31
C ARG A 243 -16.29 -14.17 0.42
N ASN A 244 -16.04 -14.60 1.67
CA ASN A 244 -17.00 -15.40 2.46
C ASN A 244 -18.10 -14.56 3.12
N VAL A 245 -18.03 -13.24 3.03
CA VAL A 245 -19.04 -12.28 3.49
C VAL A 245 -19.46 -11.36 2.36
N SER A 246 -19.55 -11.91 1.14
CA SER A 246 -20.01 -11.23 -0.06
C SER A 246 -21.44 -11.66 -0.36
N PHE A 247 -22.33 -10.70 -0.52
CA PHE A 247 -23.77 -10.93 -0.71
C PHE A 247 -24.25 -10.35 -2.04
N THR A 248 -25.22 -11.01 -2.67
CA THR A 248 -25.90 -10.55 -3.89
C THR A 248 -27.36 -10.21 -3.65
N LYS A 249 -27.94 -10.68 -2.53
CA LYS A 249 -29.35 -10.49 -2.16
C LYS A 249 -29.47 -9.99 -0.73
N PRO A 250 -30.40 -9.05 -0.46
CA PRO A 250 -30.65 -8.55 0.90
C PRO A 250 -30.97 -9.65 1.91
N GLU A 251 -31.72 -10.70 1.50
CA GLU A 251 -32.16 -11.80 2.38
C GLU A 251 -30.98 -12.65 2.88
N GLU A 252 -29.92 -12.77 2.09
CA GLU A 252 -28.70 -13.47 2.50
C GLU A 252 -27.94 -12.64 3.55
N LEU A 253 -27.86 -11.32 3.32
CA LEU A 253 -27.27 -10.38 4.27
C LEU A 253 -28.06 -10.37 5.58
N GLU A 254 -29.41 -10.31 5.51
CA GLU A 254 -30.29 -10.31 6.67
C GLU A 254 -30.00 -11.47 7.62
N LYS A 255 -29.93 -12.70 7.10
CA LYS A 255 -29.63 -13.93 7.86
C LYS A 255 -28.28 -13.82 8.58
N ARG A 256 -27.24 -13.36 7.87
CA ARG A 256 -25.89 -13.25 8.44
C ARG A 256 -25.79 -12.11 9.46
N LEU A 257 -26.43 -10.99 9.20
CA LEU A 257 -26.48 -9.85 10.09
C LEU A 257 -27.25 -10.19 11.39
N ALA A 258 -28.40 -10.85 11.27
CA ALA A 258 -29.16 -11.36 12.42
C ALA A 258 -28.32 -12.34 13.27
N GLN A 259 -27.48 -13.14 12.64
CA GLN A 259 -26.55 -14.04 13.35
C GLN A 259 -25.46 -13.24 14.07
N ALA A 260 -24.85 -12.25 13.42
CA ALA A 260 -23.82 -11.39 14.02
C ALA A 260 -24.37 -10.65 15.26
N LEU A 261 -25.56 -10.06 15.14
CA LEU A 261 -26.23 -9.39 16.25
C LEU A 261 -26.58 -10.34 17.40
N ARG A 262 -27.02 -11.59 17.12
CA ARG A 262 -27.25 -12.62 18.17
C ARG A 262 -25.94 -12.96 18.91
N LYS A 263 -24.81 -12.99 18.21
CA LYS A 263 -23.49 -13.22 18.78
C LYS A 263 -22.91 -11.97 19.46
N LYS A 264 -23.67 -10.87 19.53
CA LYS A 264 -23.24 -9.59 20.10
C LYS A 264 -21.95 -9.06 19.48
N GLN A 265 -21.73 -9.30 18.17
CA GLN A 265 -20.60 -8.73 17.46
C GLN A 265 -20.78 -7.20 17.39
N PRO A 266 -19.79 -6.41 17.84
CA PRO A 266 -19.90 -4.94 17.82
C PRO A 266 -19.77 -4.38 16.41
N VAL A 267 -19.18 -5.13 15.49
CA VAL A 267 -18.93 -4.72 14.12
C VAL A 267 -19.21 -5.88 13.17
N PHE A 268 -19.80 -5.55 12.02
CA PHE A 268 -19.99 -6.48 10.91
C PHE A 268 -19.57 -5.82 9.61
N VAL A 269 -18.60 -6.41 8.90
CA VAL A 269 -18.11 -5.93 7.60
C VAL A 269 -18.54 -6.90 6.52
N PHE A 270 -19.02 -6.39 5.39
CA PHE A 270 -19.41 -7.20 4.26
C PHE A 270 -19.18 -6.50 2.92
N HIS A 271 -19.07 -7.31 1.87
CA HIS A 271 -18.95 -6.86 0.50
C HIS A 271 -20.28 -7.09 -0.24
N TRP A 272 -20.73 -6.06 -0.99
CA TRP A 272 -21.94 -6.13 -1.78
C TRP A 272 -21.63 -6.43 -3.25
N ARG A 273 -22.34 -7.41 -3.85
CA ARG A 273 -22.24 -7.79 -5.26
C ARG A 273 -23.59 -7.82 -5.99
N GLY A 274 -24.66 -7.39 -5.34
CA GLY A 274 -26.01 -7.37 -5.88
C GLY A 274 -26.30 -6.20 -6.83
N GLY A 275 -25.32 -5.82 -7.65
CA GLY A 275 -25.37 -4.64 -8.53
C GLY A 275 -24.50 -3.49 -8.01
N GLY A 276 -24.45 -2.39 -8.77
CA GLY A 276 -23.68 -1.20 -8.35
C GLY A 276 -24.22 -0.62 -7.04
N LEU A 277 -23.34 -0.28 -6.12
CA LEU A 277 -23.70 0.30 -4.83
C LEU A 277 -24.12 1.77 -5.02
N ASN A 278 -25.35 1.97 -5.50
CA ASN A 278 -25.96 3.29 -5.64
C ASN A 278 -26.69 3.71 -4.36
N ARG A 279 -27.16 4.96 -4.32
CA ARG A 279 -27.85 5.53 -3.16
C ARG A 279 -29.07 4.74 -2.73
N GLN A 280 -29.85 4.21 -3.68
CA GLN A 280 -31.07 3.43 -3.39
C GLN A 280 -30.71 2.11 -2.69
N ILE A 281 -29.82 1.32 -3.29
CA ILE A 281 -29.36 0.04 -2.73
C ILE A 281 -28.73 0.25 -1.35
N LEU A 282 -27.89 1.28 -1.22
CA LEU A 282 -27.28 1.59 0.09
C LEU A 282 -28.36 1.92 1.13
N SER A 283 -29.36 2.73 0.78
CA SER A 283 -30.48 3.07 1.68
C SER A 283 -31.25 1.81 2.10
N GLU A 284 -31.54 0.89 1.18
CA GLU A 284 -32.23 -0.37 1.49
C GLU A 284 -31.43 -1.25 2.45
N LEU A 285 -30.12 -1.42 2.19
CA LEU A 285 -29.22 -2.21 3.05
C LEU A 285 -29.08 -1.58 4.46
N LEU A 286 -29.03 -0.26 4.56
CA LEU A 286 -28.94 0.43 5.84
C LEU A 286 -30.26 0.39 6.61
N ALA A 287 -31.41 0.51 5.93
CA ALA A 287 -32.73 0.35 6.56
C ALA A 287 -32.88 -1.06 7.15
N LEU A 288 -32.49 -2.09 6.41
CA LEU A 288 -32.46 -3.47 6.89
C LEU A 288 -31.58 -3.61 8.14
N ALA A 289 -30.36 -3.07 8.10
CA ALA A 289 -29.44 -3.13 9.24
C ALA A 289 -29.98 -2.39 10.46
N GLY A 290 -30.59 -1.22 10.27
CA GLY A 290 -31.23 -0.42 11.31
C GLY A 290 -32.37 -1.17 11.99
N THR A 291 -33.28 -1.75 11.19
CA THR A 291 -34.42 -2.54 11.72
C THR A 291 -33.96 -3.72 12.57
N LEU A 292 -32.95 -4.48 12.08
CA LEU A 292 -32.42 -5.63 12.82
C LEU A 292 -31.66 -5.23 14.08
N ALA A 293 -31.00 -4.09 14.08
CA ALA A 293 -30.31 -3.56 15.27
C ALA A 293 -31.31 -3.08 16.31
N GLN A 294 -32.32 -2.30 15.91
CA GLN A 294 -33.37 -1.77 16.79
C GLN A 294 -34.17 -2.90 17.47
N ALA A 295 -34.48 -3.98 16.75
CA ALA A 295 -35.13 -5.16 17.31
C ALA A 295 -34.31 -5.83 18.46
N ARG A 296 -33.08 -5.38 18.70
CA ARG A 296 -32.16 -5.82 19.77
C ARG A 296 -31.72 -4.70 20.71
N GLY A 297 -32.39 -3.56 20.67
CA GLY A 297 -32.02 -2.41 21.49
C GLY A 297 -30.67 -1.80 21.11
N LYS A 298 -30.24 -1.98 19.84
CA LYS A 298 -29.00 -1.44 19.30
C LYS A 298 -29.28 -0.39 18.24
N GLN A 299 -28.30 0.45 18.00
CA GLN A 299 -28.24 1.35 16.86
C GLN A 299 -27.09 0.93 15.95
N ALA A 300 -27.25 1.21 14.65
CA ALA A 300 -26.27 0.92 13.64
C ALA A 300 -25.75 2.23 13.05
N SER A 301 -24.42 2.41 13.07
CA SER A 301 -23.71 3.37 12.22
C SER A 301 -22.97 2.63 11.11
N CYS A 302 -22.68 3.32 10.00
CA CYS A 302 -21.98 2.68 8.89
C CYS A 302 -20.80 3.51 8.37
N SER A 303 -19.84 2.80 7.79
CA SER A 303 -18.76 3.33 6.97
C SER A 303 -18.74 2.56 5.65
N VAL A 304 -18.70 3.27 4.53
CA VAL A 304 -18.85 2.68 3.19
C VAL A 304 -17.66 3.01 2.33
N ASN A 305 -17.03 1.99 1.79
CA ASN A 305 -16.11 2.11 0.67
C ASN A 305 -16.88 1.86 -0.63
N VAL A 306 -17.25 2.93 -1.30
CA VAL A 306 -18.11 2.86 -2.50
C VAL A 306 -17.42 2.16 -3.68
N PRO A 307 -16.16 2.50 -4.05
CA PRO A 307 -15.46 1.83 -5.14
C PRO A 307 -15.36 0.31 -4.96
N GLN A 308 -15.05 -0.14 -3.74
CA GLN A 308 -14.91 -1.56 -3.43
C GLN A 308 -16.22 -2.22 -2.99
N ALA A 309 -17.30 -1.45 -2.87
CA ALA A 309 -18.60 -1.91 -2.39
C ALA A 309 -18.53 -2.67 -1.05
N VAL A 310 -17.66 -2.22 -0.13
CA VAL A 310 -17.50 -2.78 1.21
C VAL A 310 -18.16 -1.87 2.24
N ILE A 311 -19.02 -2.46 3.07
CA ILE A 311 -19.80 -1.75 4.08
C ILE A 311 -19.42 -2.30 5.45
N GLN A 312 -19.05 -1.41 6.38
CA GLN A 312 -18.85 -1.70 7.78
C GLN A 312 -20.04 -1.14 8.57
N LEU A 313 -20.66 -2.00 9.36
CA LEU A 313 -21.70 -1.64 10.32
C LEU A 313 -21.10 -1.72 11.72
N GLN A 314 -21.34 -0.68 12.54
CA GLN A 314 -21.00 -0.67 13.98
C GLN A 314 -22.29 -0.60 14.79
N PHE A 315 -22.38 -1.41 15.83
CA PHE A 315 -23.55 -1.50 16.70
C PHE A 315 -23.21 -0.96 18.08
N SER A 316 -24.00 -0.02 18.57
CA SER A 316 -23.85 0.59 19.89
C SER A 316 -25.18 0.67 20.62
N ASP A 317 -25.11 0.90 21.92
CA ASP A 317 -26.29 1.17 22.77
C ASP A 317 -26.63 2.67 22.81
N ALA A 318 -25.96 3.51 22.01
CA ALA A 318 -26.13 4.97 22.03
C ALA A 318 -27.47 5.44 21.43
N PRO A 319 -28.04 6.56 21.89
CA PRO A 319 -29.41 6.97 21.55
C PRO A 319 -29.61 7.57 20.14
N GLU A 320 -28.55 7.91 19.39
CA GLU A 320 -28.73 8.50 18.05
C GLU A 320 -27.89 7.77 16.98
N PRO A 321 -28.51 7.44 15.81
CA PRO A 321 -27.76 6.83 14.69
C PRO A 321 -26.87 7.87 14.01
N ASP A 322 -25.56 7.64 14.04
CA ASP A 322 -24.61 8.42 13.26
C ASP A 322 -24.23 7.64 11.98
N ILE A 323 -24.53 8.22 10.82
CA ILE A 323 -24.22 7.62 9.52
C ILE A 323 -23.02 8.34 8.94
N THR A 324 -21.86 7.73 9.01
CA THR A 324 -20.65 8.25 8.36
C THR A 324 -20.38 7.48 7.07
N ILE A 325 -20.57 8.15 5.93
CA ILE A 325 -20.23 7.60 4.60
C ILE A 325 -18.80 8.04 4.27
N GLN A 326 -17.93 7.07 4.02
CA GLN A 326 -16.54 7.31 3.64
C GLN A 326 -16.23 6.71 2.29
N GLN A 327 -15.48 7.46 1.47
CA GLN A 327 -14.84 6.98 0.25
C GLN A 327 -13.34 6.87 0.49
N ALA A 328 -12.73 5.77 0.02
CA ALA A 328 -11.29 5.53 0.20
C ALA A 328 -10.42 6.61 -0.48
N ASN A 329 -10.96 7.27 -1.51
CA ASN A 329 -10.27 8.29 -2.29
C ASN A 329 -10.26 9.70 -1.67
N GLU A 330 -10.95 9.95 -0.57
CA GLU A 330 -10.88 11.23 0.15
C GLU A 330 -9.68 11.32 1.11
N GLY A 331 -8.73 10.45 0.95
CA GLY A 331 -7.41 10.52 1.57
C GLY A 331 -6.62 11.68 1.01
N GLU A 332 -6.91 12.87 1.46
CA GLU A 332 -5.95 13.91 1.74
C GLU A 332 -5.04 14.43 0.60
N ALA A 333 -5.62 15.20 -0.29
CA ALA A 333 -4.92 16.40 -0.71
C ALA A 333 -5.07 17.45 0.41
N ALA A 334 -4.19 17.44 1.40
CA ALA A 334 -4.03 18.60 2.27
C ALA A 334 -3.63 19.79 1.38
N PRO A 335 -4.25 21.00 1.53
CA PRO A 335 -3.83 22.15 0.76
C PRO A 335 -2.38 22.47 1.13
N GLU A 336 -1.49 22.38 0.15
CA GLU A 336 -0.15 22.95 0.27
C GLU A 336 -0.31 24.46 0.39
N THR A 337 0.02 25.00 1.55
CA THR A 337 0.33 26.42 1.69
C THR A 337 1.57 26.67 0.87
N GLN A 338 1.40 27.26 -0.31
CA GLN A 338 2.51 27.83 -1.08
C GLN A 338 3.11 28.96 -0.23
N THR A 339 4.23 28.71 0.39
CA THR A 339 5.15 29.77 0.78
C THR A 339 5.89 30.19 -0.48
N VAL A 340 5.42 31.23 -1.11
CA VAL A 340 6.21 32.03 -2.07
C VAL A 340 7.27 32.72 -1.23
N SER A 341 8.50 32.29 -1.32
CA SER A 341 9.67 33.08 -0.91
C SER A 341 10.13 33.89 -2.11
N GLU A 342 10.10 35.20 -1.93
CA GLU A 342 10.79 36.18 -2.78
C GLU A 342 12.30 35.84 -2.95
#